data_8426e833c068b8d359a17b493c5ca49f
#
_entry.id   8426e833c068b8d359a17b493c5ca49f
#
_cell.length_a   1.000
_cell.length_b   1.000
_cell.length_c   1.000
_cell.angle_alpha   90.00
_cell.angle_beta   90.00
_cell.angle_gamma   90.00
#
_symmetry.space_group_name_H-M   'P 1'
#
loop_
_entity.id
_entity.type
_entity.pdbx_description
1 polymer ?
#
loop_
_entity_poly.entity_id
_entity_poly.type
_entity_poly.pdbx_seq_one_letter_code
_entity_poly.pdbx_strand_id
1 'polypeptide(L)'
;MDIEIKYVTFKDFRGDEYIITFPSYMTHSELAESVVELSDEFLKPISGGFIENGECVGESISLNLKSRGEQDTLLLKKMRNQR
;
A
#
# COMPACT_ATOMS: atom_id res chain seq x y z
N MET A 1 -8.00 -4.23 -21.54
CA MET A 1 -6.62 -4.43 -21.03
C MET A 1 -6.62 -4.14 -19.55
N ASP A 2 -6.32 -5.15 -18.76
CA ASP A 2 -6.36 -5.01 -17.32
C ASP A 2 -5.08 -4.37 -16.80
N ILE A 3 -5.22 -3.25 -16.12
CA ILE A 3 -4.09 -2.61 -15.45
C ILE A 3 -3.98 -3.22 -14.07
N GLU A 4 -2.84 -3.81 -13.78
CA GLU A 4 -2.56 -4.35 -12.48
C GLU A 4 -2.40 -3.22 -11.47
N ILE A 5 -3.05 -3.33 -10.33
CA ILE A 5 -2.98 -2.35 -9.26
C ILE A 5 -2.09 -2.88 -8.16
N LYS A 6 -1.15 -2.06 -7.74
CA LYS A 6 -0.25 -2.32 -6.61
C LYS A 6 -0.68 -1.52 -5.40
N TYR A 7 -0.17 -1.87 -4.24
CA TYR A 7 -0.41 -1.08 -3.04
C TYR A 7 0.78 -1.12 -2.09
N VAL A 8 0.86 -0.12 -1.23
CA VAL A 8 1.75 -0.09 -0.07
C VAL A 8 0.94 0.40 1.13
N THR A 9 1.10 -0.24 2.26
CA THR A 9 0.52 0.21 3.53
C THR A 9 1.60 0.90 4.34
N PHE A 10 1.29 2.07 4.85
CA PHE A 10 2.18 2.88 5.68
C PHE A 10 1.65 2.96 7.11
N LYS A 11 2.56 3.11 8.04
CA LYS A 11 2.22 3.31 9.45
C LYS A 11 2.89 4.58 9.93
N ASP A 12 2.13 5.45 10.63
CA ASP A 12 2.68 6.67 11.18
C ASP A 12 3.21 6.44 12.61
N PHE A 13 3.73 7.50 13.23
CA PHE A 13 4.30 7.40 14.58
C PHE A 13 3.27 7.10 15.66
N ARG A 14 1.98 7.31 15.37
CA ARG A 14 0.88 7.02 16.30
C ARG A 14 0.39 5.59 16.19
N GLY A 15 0.86 4.85 15.18
CA GLY A 15 0.40 3.51 14.89
C GLY A 15 -0.79 3.44 13.93
N ASP A 16 -1.23 4.57 13.40
CA ASP A 16 -2.30 4.61 12.41
C ASP A 16 -1.76 4.12 11.06
N GLU A 17 -2.61 3.41 10.33
CA GLU A 17 -2.23 2.78 9.07
C GLU A 17 -2.97 3.39 7.89
N TYR A 18 -2.26 3.54 6.78
CA TYR A 18 -2.77 4.12 5.55
C TYR A 18 -2.37 3.24 4.38
N ILE A 19 -3.32 2.89 3.52
CA ILE A 19 -3.04 2.11 2.33
C ILE A 19 -3.15 3.02 1.11
N ILE A 20 -2.14 2.96 0.23
CA ILE A 20 -2.11 3.75 -0.99
C ILE A 20 -2.03 2.78 -2.16
N THR A 21 -2.94 2.94 -3.13
CA THR A 21 -2.97 2.15 -4.35
C THR A 21 -2.38 2.94 -5.50
N PHE A 22 -1.71 2.24 -6.41
CA PHE A 22 -1.04 2.88 -7.54
C PHE A 22 -0.93 1.91 -8.71
N PRO A 23 -0.78 2.44 -9.94
CA PRO A 23 -0.71 1.58 -11.12
C PRO A 23 0.63 0.84 -11.23
N SER A 24 0.61 -0.28 -11.93
CA SER A 24 1.73 -1.22 -12.01
C SER A 24 2.99 -0.66 -12.70
N TYR A 25 2.87 0.42 -13.47
CA TYR A 25 4.05 1.00 -14.11
C TYR A 25 5.00 1.69 -13.12
N MET A 26 4.56 1.91 -11.90
CA MET A 26 5.36 2.49 -10.84
C MET A 26 5.85 1.39 -9.91
N THR A 27 7.08 1.45 -9.42
CA THR A 27 7.57 0.47 -8.45
C THR A 27 7.08 0.82 -7.05
N HIS A 28 7.02 -0.17 -6.18
CA HIS A 28 6.67 0.06 -4.77
C HIS A 28 7.64 1.03 -4.11
N SER A 29 8.95 0.90 -4.39
CA SER A 29 9.95 1.78 -3.78
C SER A 29 9.85 3.21 -4.29
N GLU A 30 9.53 3.42 -5.56
CA GLU A 30 9.31 4.77 -6.10
C GLU A 30 8.11 5.44 -5.41
N LEU A 31 7.02 4.70 -5.25
CA LEU A 31 5.82 5.19 -4.55
C LEU A 31 6.16 5.54 -3.09
N ALA A 32 6.84 4.63 -2.41
CA ALA A 32 7.18 4.82 -0.99
C ALA A 32 8.07 6.05 -0.79
N GLU A 33 9.07 6.25 -1.63
CA GLU A 33 9.94 7.42 -1.57
C GLU A 33 9.15 8.72 -1.78
N SER A 34 8.25 8.74 -2.76
CA SER A 34 7.42 9.90 -3.05
C SER A 34 6.52 10.26 -1.87
N VAL A 35 5.91 9.27 -1.25
CA VAL A 35 5.02 9.49 -0.12
C VAL A 35 5.79 10.03 1.09
N VAL A 36 6.95 9.47 1.38
CA VAL A 36 7.78 9.90 2.50
C VAL A 36 8.27 11.35 2.29
N GLU A 37 8.69 11.68 1.07
CA GLU A 37 9.17 13.04 0.75
C GLU A 37 8.06 14.10 0.83
N LEU A 38 6.84 13.74 0.43
CA LEU A 38 5.73 14.69 0.38
C LEU A 38 4.98 14.80 1.70
N SER A 39 5.24 13.89 2.63
CA SER A 39 4.55 13.85 3.92
C SER A 39 5.32 14.66 4.96
N ASP A 40 4.61 15.46 5.75
CA ASP A 40 5.18 16.14 6.90
C ASP A 40 5.30 15.20 8.10
N GLU A 41 4.73 14.01 8.01
CA GLU A 41 4.74 13.02 9.07
C GLU A 41 5.70 11.89 8.74
N PHE A 42 6.26 11.28 9.76
CA PHE A 42 7.05 10.07 9.58
C PHE A 42 6.14 8.91 9.20
N LEU A 43 6.32 8.37 8.01
CA LEU A 43 5.58 7.23 7.51
C LEU A 43 6.54 6.11 7.16
N LYS A 44 6.22 4.91 7.63
CA LYS A 44 7.03 3.72 7.38
C LYS A 44 6.22 2.70 6.58
N PRO A 45 6.74 2.21 5.44
CA PRO A 45 6.04 1.13 4.74
C PRO A 45 6.13 -0.16 5.55
N ILE A 46 4.99 -0.82 5.75
CA ILE A 46 4.89 -2.04 6.56
C ILE A 46 4.40 -3.26 5.79
N SER A 47 3.73 -3.05 4.67
CA SER A 47 3.31 -4.14 3.79
C SER A 47 3.14 -3.63 2.38
N GLY A 48 3.09 -4.53 1.42
CA GLY A 48 2.93 -4.16 0.03
C GLY A 48 2.63 -5.38 -0.82
N GLY A 49 2.05 -5.14 -1.98
CA GLY A 49 1.71 -6.20 -2.91
C GLY A 49 0.81 -5.69 -4.02
N PHE A 50 -0.18 -6.50 -4.36
CA PHE A 50 -1.07 -6.27 -5.48
C PHE A 50 -2.52 -6.41 -5.02
N ILE A 51 -3.43 -5.84 -5.80
CA ILE A 51 -4.86 -5.99 -5.54
C ILE A 51 -5.46 -6.81 -6.67
N GLU A 52 -6.05 -7.97 -6.30
CA GLU A 52 -6.75 -8.86 -7.21
C GLU A 52 -8.15 -9.11 -6.68
N ASN A 53 -9.16 -8.84 -7.50
CA ASN A 53 -10.57 -9.04 -7.15
C ASN A 53 -10.95 -8.38 -5.81
N GLY A 54 -10.36 -7.20 -5.54
CA GLY A 54 -10.62 -6.45 -4.31
C GLY A 54 -9.86 -6.94 -3.10
N GLU A 55 -8.97 -7.92 -3.27
CA GLU A 55 -8.17 -8.49 -2.18
C GLU A 55 -6.68 -8.14 -2.32
N CYS A 56 -6.03 -7.93 -1.19
CA CYS A 56 -4.60 -7.65 -1.14
C CYS A 56 -3.81 -8.96 -1.11
N VAL A 57 -2.90 -9.14 -2.08
CA VAL A 57 -2.15 -10.39 -2.25
C VAL A 57 -0.70 -10.11 -2.63
N GLY A 58 0.14 -11.14 -2.59
CA GLY A 58 1.49 -11.10 -3.12
C GLY A 58 2.51 -10.40 -2.23
N GLU A 59 3.45 -9.75 -2.87
CA GLU A 59 4.55 -9.10 -2.15
C GLU A 59 5.14 -7.95 -2.97
N SER A 60 5.91 -7.10 -2.30
CA SER A 60 6.71 -6.07 -2.93
C SER A 60 8.17 -6.49 -2.88
N ILE A 61 8.74 -6.82 -4.03
CA ILE A 61 10.15 -7.23 -4.12
C ILE A 61 11.05 -6.04 -3.80
N SER A 62 10.76 -4.86 -4.37
CA SER A 62 11.60 -3.68 -4.21
C SER A 62 11.66 -3.16 -2.77
N LEU A 63 10.61 -3.37 -1.97
CA LEU A 63 10.59 -3.00 -0.55
C LEU A 63 10.89 -4.16 0.38
N ASN A 64 10.96 -5.38 -0.17
CA ASN A 64 11.13 -6.60 0.62
C ASN A 64 10.04 -6.75 1.69
N LEU A 65 8.79 -6.48 1.30
CA LEU A 65 7.62 -6.55 2.16
C LEU A 65 6.57 -7.45 1.54
N LYS A 66 5.87 -8.20 2.38
CA LYS A 66 4.78 -9.06 1.93
C LYS A 66 3.43 -8.41 2.20
N SER A 67 2.41 -8.82 1.45
CA SER A 67 1.04 -8.50 1.76
C SER A 67 0.65 -9.13 3.09
N ARG A 68 -0.12 -8.40 3.89
CA ARG A 68 -0.72 -8.95 5.12
C ARG A 68 -2.07 -9.62 4.83
N GLY A 69 -2.41 -9.77 3.54
CA GLY A 69 -3.60 -10.48 3.09
C GLY A 69 -4.89 -9.87 3.60
N GLU A 70 -5.61 -10.62 4.43
CA GLU A 70 -6.90 -10.19 4.96
C GLU A 70 -6.83 -8.85 5.72
N GLN A 71 -5.76 -8.64 6.48
CA GLN A 71 -5.58 -7.42 7.26
C GLN A 71 -5.50 -6.19 6.35
N ASP A 72 -4.71 -6.26 5.29
CA ASP A 72 -4.61 -5.18 4.32
C ASP A 72 -5.91 -5.01 3.52
N THR A 73 -6.57 -6.12 3.21
CA THR A 73 -7.86 -6.11 2.52
C THR A 73 -8.93 -5.37 3.34
N LEU A 74 -8.99 -5.63 4.63
CA LEU A 74 -9.92 -4.94 5.52
C LEU A 74 -9.62 -3.44 5.60
N LEU A 75 -8.35 -3.08 5.65
CA LEU A 75 -7.93 -1.68 5.65
C LEU A 75 -8.34 -0.98 4.35
N LEU A 76 -8.14 -1.64 3.22
CA LEU A 76 -8.53 -1.12 1.91
C LEU A 76 -10.04 -0.84 1.85
N LYS A 77 -10.85 -1.79 2.32
CA LYS A 77 -12.32 -1.64 2.35
C LYS A 77 -12.74 -0.50 3.25
N LYS A 78 -12.12 -0.38 4.41
CA LYS A 78 -12.41 0.70 5.36
C LYS A 78 -12.14 2.06 4.73
N MET A 79 -11.01 2.22 4.05
CA MET A 79 -10.65 3.48 3.41
C MET A 79 -11.57 3.84 2.24
N ARG A 80 -12.03 2.85 1.48
CA ARG A 80 -12.99 3.08 0.39
C ARG A 80 -14.35 3.53 0.89
N ASN A 81 -14.72 3.15 2.10
CA ASN A 81 -16.02 3.47 2.69
C ASN A 81 -16.03 4.79 3.47
N GLN A 82 -14.92 5.52 3.48
CA GLN A 82 -14.81 6.78 4.24
C GLN A 82 -15.07 8.03 3.40
N ARG A 83 -15.84 7.91 2.36
CA ARG A 83 -16.22 9.07 1.55
C ARG A 83 -17.43 9.78 2.12
#